data_bab775c8c7de173d3ddeb3431151b7dc
#
_entry.id   bab775c8c7de173d3ddeb3431151b7dc
#
_cell.length_a   1.000
_cell.length_b   1.000
_cell.length_c   1.000
_cell.angle_alpha   90.00
_cell.angle_beta   90.00
_cell.angle_gamma   90.00
#
_symmetry.space_group_name_H-M   'P 1'
#
loop_
_entity.id
_entity.type
_entity.pdbx_description
1 polymer ?
#
loop_
_entity_poly.entity_id
_entity_poly.type
_entity_poly.pdbx_seq_one_letter_code
_entity_poly.pdbx_strand_id
1 'polypeptide(L)'
;MCDNSNEIIIAKYTDKSRYKPEHIFGDVYVDKDRIALSKTNDEEKEIFNRELNAAKRFSEHFYCEVFLLPPDENGHAIYVDKHSNPDAIIQGHFIDFKQAIGTDRSISKRLEYGVGQSEGIVITIENDTPIEKAKQWINGTLNVLKNEYDGFIVVIEDNKGNYETYSVNKKRLSLEESLFLATRRLSPPDVKNIP
;
A
#
# COMPACT_ATOMS: atom_id res chain seq x y z
N MET A 1 -14.99 5.19 23.38
CA MET A 1 -13.66 5.80 23.47
C MET A 1 -13.02 5.51 22.11
N CYS A 2 -12.75 6.53 21.29
CA CYS A 2 -11.98 6.30 20.06
C CYS A 2 -10.58 5.88 20.50
N ASP A 3 -10.13 4.75 19.98
CA ASP A 3 -8.80 4.22 20.30
C ASP A 3 -7.76 5.08 19.57
N ASN A 4 -7.09 5.97 20.32
CA ASN A 4 -6.05 6.88 19.79
C ASN A 4 -4.75 6.12 19.44
N SER A 5 -4.69 4.81 19.58
CA SER A 5 -3.45 4.04 19.40
C SER A 5 -2.95 4.08 17.96
N ASN A 6 -3.84 3.98 16.98
CA ASN A 6 -3.47 4.07 15.56
C ASN A 6 -2.98 5.45 15.17
N GLU A 7 -3.59 6.53 15.68
CA GLU A 7 -3.13 7.91 15.44
C GLU A 7 -1.72 8.14 15.99
N ILE A 8 -1.40 7.59 17.16
CA ILE A 8 -0.07 7.66 17.76
C ILE A 8 0.96 6.90 16.91
N ILE A 9 0.60 5.72 16.40
CA ILE A 9 1.47 4.93 15.53
C ILE A 9 1.71 5.68 14.21
N ILE A 10 0.66 6.19 13.58
CA ILE A 10 0.75 6.97 12.35
C ILE A 10 1.67 8.18 12.59
N ALA A 11 1.41 9.00 13.59
CA ALA A 11 2.23 10.16 13.90
C ALA A 11 3.70 9.80 14.13
N LYS A 12 3.97 8.68 14.82
CA LYS A 12 5.33 8.18 15.06
C LYS A 12 6.06 7.84 13.77
N TYR A 13 5.43 7.07 12.87
CA TYR A 13 6.12 6.55 11.68
C TYR A 13 6.05 7.49 10.47
N THR A 14 5.23 8.53 10.50
CA THR A 14 5.23 9.60 9.48
C THR A 14 6.09 10.81 9.87
N ASP A 15 6.69 10.81 11.04
CA ASP A 15 7.67 11.84 11.44
C ASP A 15 8.99 11.64 10.67
N LYS A 16 9.21 12.49 9.66
CA LYS A 16 10.38 12.43 8.77
C LYS A 16 11.71 12.62 9.48
N SER A 17 11.73 13.28 10.65
CA SER A 17 12.95 13.48 11.43
C SER A 17 13.59 12.16 11.92
N ARG A 18 12.84 11.08 11.90
CA ARG A 18 13.32 9.72 12.26
C ARG A 18 14.16 9.06 11.19
N TYR A 19 14.07 9.51 9.94
CA TYR A 19 14.69 8.84 8.81
C TYR A 19 16.01 9.53 8.46
N LYS A 20 17.08 8.75 8.40
CA LYS A 20 18.37 9.21 7.92
C LYS A 20 18.36 9.30 6.38
N PRO A 21 19.23 10.09 5.76
CA PRO A 21 19.29 10.19 4.30
C PRO A 21 19.41 8.84 3.57
N GLU A 22 20.16 7.88 4.14
CA GLU A 22 20.31 6.52 3.61
C GLU A 22 19.07 5.65 3.73
N HIS A 23 18.03 6.10 4.42
CA HIS A 23 16.74 5.44 4.60
C HIS A 23 15.64 6.07 3.74
N ILE A 24 15.99 7.02 2.88
CA ILE A 24 15.04 7.78 2.05
C ILE A 24 15.34 7.48 0.58
N PHE A 25 14.33 7.02 -0.14
CA PHE A 25 14.41 6.62 -1.54
C PHE A 25 13.35 7.38 -2.36
N GLY A 26 13.63 8.63 -2.71
CA GLY A 26 12.63 9.56 -3.25
C GLY A 26 11.61 9.93 -2.16
N ASP A 27 10.33 9.74 -2.39
CA ASP A 27 9.27 9.95 -1.41
C ASP A 27 8.91 8.68 -0.60
N VAL A 28 9.81 7.67 -0.60
CA VAL A 28 9.67 6.45 0.20
C VAL A 28 10.63 6.49 1.37
N TYR A 29 10.08 6.45 2.58
CA TYR A 29 10.78 6.45 3.86
C TYR A 29 10.78 5.03 4.43
N VAL A 30 11.96 4.48 4.74
CA VAL A 30 12.09 3.09 5.18
C VAL A 30 12.55 3.03 6.62
N ASP A 31 11.83 2.29 7.46
CA ASP A 31 12.25 2.08 8.84
C ASP A 31 13.60 1.35 8.92
N LYS A 32 14.43 1.74 9.87
CA LYS A 32 15.79 1.22 10.07
C LYS A 32 15.81 -0.29 10.31
N ASP A 33 14.81 -0.82 11.00
CA ASP A 33 14.76 -2.24 11.36
C ASP A 33 14.43 -3.09 10.12
N ARG A 34 13.58 -2.58 9.19
CA ARG A 34 13.36 -3.23 7.88
C ARG A 34 14.64 -3.25 7.03
N ILE A 35 15.43 -2.17 7.03
CA ILE A 35 16.76 -2.16 6.36
C ILE A 35 17.73 -3.12 7.03
N ALA A 36 17.72 -3.21 8.36
CA ALA A 36 18.57 -4.15 9.08
C ALA A 36 18.24 -5.61 8.73
N LEU A 37 16.95 -5.96 8.71
CA LEU A 37 16.47 -7.29 8.33
C LEU A 37 16.93 -7.67 6.92
N SER A 38 16.82 -6.76 5.95
CA SER A 38 17.23 -7.01 4.56
C SER A 38 18.70 -7.39 4.37
N LYS A 39 19.54 -7.20 5.41
CA LYS A 39 20.95 -7.53 5.39
C LYS A 39 21.27 -8.88 6.04
N THR A 40 20.28 -9.58 6.58
CA THR A 40 20.48 -10.84 7.31
C THR A 40 20.73 -12.03 6.38
N ASN A 41 20.02 -12.09 5.26
CA ASN A 41 20.14 -13.14 4.25
C ASN A 41 19.59 -12.68 2.88
N ASP A 42 19.81 -13.50 1.85
CA ASP A 42 19.40 -13.16 0.48
C ASP A 42 17.88 -13.16 0.30
N GLU A 43 17.14 -14.01 1.01
CA GLU A 43 15.68 -14.07 0.96
C GLU A 43 15.05 -12.78 1.50
N GLU A 44 15.48 -12.32 2.66
CA GLU A 44 15.02 -11.05 3.25
C GLU A 44 15.37 -9.85 2.37
N LYS A 45 16.54 -9.89 1.73
CA LYS A 45 16.96 -8.88 0.78
C LYS A 45 16.06 -8.84 -0.46
N GLU A 46 15.66 -9.99 -0.99
CA GLU A 46 14.74 -10.07 -2.12
C GLU A 46 13.35 -9.56 -1.76
N ILE A 47 12.83 -9.95 -0.59
CA ILE A 47 11.55 -9.47 -0.06
C ILE A 47 11.60 -7.94 0.06
N PHE A 48 12.60 -7.40 0.72
CA PHE A 48 12.79 -5.97 0.88
C PHE A 48 12.85 -5.22 -0.45
N ASN A 49 13.67 -5.69 -1.40
CA ASN A 49 13.80 -5.04 -2.70
C ASN A 49 12.47 -5.01 -3.47
N ARG A 50 11.69 -6.06 -3.38
CA ARG A 50 10.39 -6.19 -4.00
C ARG A 50 9.39 -5.18 -3.44
N GLU A 51 9.30 -5.10 -2.11
CA GLU A 51 8.43 -4.14 -1.41
C GLU A 51 8.86 -2.69 -1.66
N LEU A 52 10.15 -2.41 -1.57
CA LEU A 52 10.70 -1.08 -1.86
C LEU A 52 10.40 -0.64 -3.30
N ASN A 53 10.55 -1.55 -4.27
CA ASN A 53 10.25 -1.24 -5.66
C ASN A 53 8.76 -1.00 -5.88
N ALA A 54 7.88 -1.78 -5.25
CA ALA A 54 6.43 -1.55 -5.30
C ALA A 54 6.06 -0.20 -4.68
N ALA A 55 6.62 0.12 -3.51
CA ALA A 55 6.42 1.39 -2.84
C ALA A 55 6.89 2.59 -3.68
N LYS A 56 8.05 2.48 -4.34
CA LYS A 56 8.57 3.52 -5.24
C LYS A 56 7.65 3.77 -6.44
N ARG A 57 7.27 2.71 -7.15
CA ARG A 57 6.35 2.85 -8.29
C ARG A 57 5.02 3.44 -7.87
N PHE A 58 4.48 3.00 -6.72
CA PHE A 58 3.26 3.56 -6.15
C PHE A 58 3.42 5.04 -5.84
N SER A 59 4.48 5.41 -5.11
CA SER A 59 4.79 6.80 -4.75
C SER A 59 4.93 7.69 -5.97
N GLU A 60 5.67 7.25 -6.98
CA GLU A 60 5.86 7.97 -8.24
C GLU A 60 4.56 8.15 -9.03
N HIS A 61 3.70 7.12 -9.07
CA HIS A 61 2.44 7.17 -9.81
C HIS A 61 1.41 8.09 -9.14
N PHE A 62 1.27 8.00 -7.81
CA PHE A 62 0.28 8.76 -7.05
C PHE A 62 0.83 10.04 -6.43
N TYR A 63 2.11 10.33 -6.61
CA TYR A 63 2.80 11.51 -6.06
C TYR A 63 2.56 11.68 -4.55
N CYS A 64 2.74 10.62 -3.82
CA CYS A 64 2.50 10.57 -2.38
C CYS A 64 3.67 9.94 -1.63
N GLU A 65 3.77 10.29 -0.36
CA GLU A 65 4.76 9.71 0.53
C GLU A 65 4.33 8.33 0.99
N VAL A 66 5.29 7.39 1.02
CA VAL A 66 5.13 6.03 1.51
C VAL A 66 6.10 5.80 2.65
N PHE A 67 5.60 5.38 3.81
CA PHE A 67 6.41 5.07 4.98
C PHE A 67 6.38 3.55 5.20
N LEU A 68 7.45 2.85 4.78
CA LEU A 68 7.60 1.42 5.01
C LEU A 68 7.90 1.15 6.48
N LEU A 69 7.05 0.37 7.10
CA LEU A 69 7.05 0.06 8.52
C LEU A 69 8.11 -1.01 8.88
N PRO A 70 8.53 -1.10 10.14
CA PRO A 70 9.41 -2.19 10.57
C PRO A 70 8.71 -3.54 10.41
N PRO A 71 9.46 -4.63 10.20
CA PRO A 71 8.90 -5.97 10.20
C PRO A 71 8.45 -6.36 11.61
N ASP A 72 7.46 -7.24 11.71
CA ASP A 72 7.00 -7.78 12.99
C ASP A 72 7.91 -8.94 13.46
N GLU A 73 9.15 -8.64 13.79
CA GLU A 73 10.09 -9.65 14.28
C GLU A 73 9.80 -10.15 15.70
N ASN A 74 9.01 -9.40 16.48
CA ASN A 74 8.81 -9.68 17.90
C ASN A 74 7.36 -10.04 18.26
N GLY A 75 6.49 -10.27 17.29
CA GLY A 75 5.07 -10.57 17.53
C GLY A 75 4.29 -9.36 18.09
N HIS A 76 4.81 -8.17 17.95
CA HIS A 76 4.13 -6.93 18.32
C HIS A 76 3.46 -6.34 17.08
N ALA A 77 2.20 -6.66 16.88
CA ALA A 77 1.42 -6.06 15.81
C ALA A 77 1.47 -4.53 15.91
N ILE A 78 1.84 -3.88 14.81
CA ILE A 78 1.85 -2.42 14.73
C ILE A 78 0.43 -1.88 14.66
N TYR A 79 -0.44 -2.58 13.95
CA TYR A 79 -1.84 -2.22 13.81
C TYR A 79 -2.70 -2.91 14.88
N VAL A 80 -3.08 -2.16 15.91
CA VAL A 80 -3.66 -2.70 17.16
C VAL A 80 -5.03 -3.35 16.96
N ASP A 81 -5.88 -2.81 16.08
CA ASP A 81 -7.27 -3.27 15.95
C ASP A 81 -7.42 -4.67 15.34
N LYS A 82 -6.44 -5.13 14.55
CA LYS A 82 -6.53 -6.39 13.80
C LYS A 82 -5.38 -7.37 14.04
N HIS A 83 -4.53 -7.09 15.02
CA HIS A 83 -3.35 -7.93 15.35
C HIS A 83 -2.51 -8.27 14.11
N SER A 84 -2.31 -7.33 13.22
CA SER A 84 -1.63 -7.52 11.96
C SER A 84 -0.49 -6.53 11.78
N ASN A 85 0.41 -6.85 10.88
CA ASN A 85 1.58 -6.04 10.61
C ASN A 85 1.51 -5.50 9.16
N PRO A 86 0.93 -4.33 8.94
CA PRO A 86 0.88 -3.71 7.61
C PRO A 86 2.28 -3.37 7.12
N ASP A 87 2.48 -3.36 5.81
CA ASP A 87 3.78 -3.05 5.21
C ASP A 87 4.12 -1.56 5.24
N ALA A 88 3.10 -0.69 5.16
CA ALA A 88 3.32 0.74 5.02
C ALA A 88 2.21 1.60 5.64
N ILE A 89 2.54 2.90 5.83
CA ILE A 89 1.57 3.98 6.00
C ILE A 89 1.60 4.86 4.75
N ILE A 90 0.42 5.10 4.16
CA ILE A 90 0.23 5.98 3.02
C ILE A 90 -0.93 6.91 3.35
N GLN A 91 -0.67 8.21 3.39
CA GLN A 91 -1.69 9.24 3.69
C GLN A 91 -2.51 8.96 4.96
N GLY A 92 -1.85 8.42 5.99
CA GLY A 92 -2.49 8.11 7.26
C GLY A 92 -3.27 6.79 7.30
N HIS A 93 -3.15 5.94 6.28
CA HIS A 93 -3.77 4.62 6.23
C HIS A 93 -2.72 3.52 6.25
N PHE A 94 -3.03 2.42 6.95
CA PHE A 94 -2.21 1.22 6.95
C PHE A 94 -2.48 0.40 5.68
N ILE A 95 -1.43 0.17 4.91
CA ILE A 95 -1.48 -0.48 3.59
C ILE A 95 -0.56 -1.68 3.55
N ASP A 96 -1.02 -2.73 2.88
CA ASP A 96 -0.28 -3.96 2.66
C ASP A 96 0.08 -4.12 1.17
N PHE A 97 1.34 -4.47 0.86
CA PHE A 97 1.80 -4.71 -0.51
C PHE A 97 1.84 -6.20 -0.80
N LYS A 98 1.08 -6.65 -1.79
CA LYS A 98 1.01 -8.06 -2.18
C LYS A 98 1.34 -8.25 -3.66
N GLN A 99 1.97 -9.38 -3.97
CA GLN A 99 2.17 -9.82 -5.35
C GLN A 99 1.30 -11.01 -5.67
N ALA A 100 0.75 -11.03 -6.87
CA ALA A 100 -0.08 -12.10 -7.37
C ALA A 100 0.32 -12.50 -8.79
N ILE A 101 0.34 -13.80 -9.07
CA ILE A 101 0.66 -14.34 -10.41
C ILE A 101 -0.45 -14.14 -11.43
N GLY A 102 -1.47 -13.33 -11.15
CA GLY A 102 -2.54 -13.00 -12.10
C GLY A 102 -3.48 -14.16 -12.41
N THR A 103 -3.79 -15.00 -11.43
CA THR A 103 -4.88 -15.97 -11.49
C THR A 103 -5.93 -15.62 -10.46
N ASP A 104 -7.19 -15.99 -10.70
CA ASP A 104 -8.30 -15.79 -9.76
C ASP A 104 -7.93 -16.24 -8.34
N ARG A 105 -7.49 -17.49 -8.22
CA ARG A 105 -7.09 -18.06 -6.92
C ARG A 105 -5.96 -17.28 -6.24
N SER A 106 -4.95 -16.83 -7.00
CA SER A 106 -3.81 -16.10 -6.45
C SER A 106 -4.25 -14.72 -5.94
N ILE A 107 -5.03 -14.00 -6.74
CA ILE A 107 -5.52 -12.67 -6.39
C ILE A 107 -6.48 -12.74 -5.19
N SER A 108 -7.47 -13.65 -5.24
CA SER A 108 -8.43 -13.85 -4.14
C SER A 108 -7.75 -14.17 -2.82
N LYS A 109 -6.77 -15.09 -2.84
CA LYS A 109 -6.01 -15.46 -1.64
C LYS A 109 -5.22 -14.28 -1.07
N ARG A 110 -4.57 -13.45 -1.92
CA ARG A 110 -3.85 -12.26 -1.46
C ARG A 110 -4.79 -11.21 -0.86
N LEU A 111 -5.95 -11.05 -1.46
CA LEU A 111 -6.98 -10.15 -0.95
C LEU A 111 -7.52 -10.60 0.40
N GLU A 112 -7.87 -11.88 0.56
CA GLU A 112 -8.32 -12.45 1.84
C GLU A 112 -7.31 -12.22 2.97
N TYR A 113 -6.02 -12.43 2.69
CA TYR A 113 -4.98 -12.15 3.69
C TYR A 113 -4.84 -10.65 3.99
N GLY A 114 -4.77 -9.81 2.96
CA GLY A 114 -4.57 -8.36 3.12
C GLY A 114 -5.69 -7.70 3.90
N VAL A 115 -6.94 -8.13 3.67
CA VAL A 115 -8.11 -7.64 4.38
C VAL A 115 -8.04 -7.87 5.89
N GLY A 116 -7.41 -8.95 6.33
CA GLY A 116 -7.15 -9.21 7.74
C GLY A 116 -5.98 -8.43 8.35
N GLN A 117 -5.16 -7.75 7.53
CA GLN A 117 -3.88 -7.19 7.94
C GLN A 117 -3.81 -5.66 7.91
N SER A 118 -4.68 -4.99 7.14
CA SER A 118 -4.55 -3.56 6.87
C SER A 118 -5.89 -2.90 6.54
N GLU A 119 -5.87 -1.58 6.35
CA GLU A 119 -7.03 -0.79 5.89
C GLU A 119 -7.14 -0.78 4.36
N GLY A 120 -6.10 -1.18 3.67
CA GLY A 120 -6.07 -1.29 2.22
C GLY A 120 -4.92 -2.14 1.72
N ILE A 121 -4.99 -2.54 0.46
CA ILE A 121 -4.02 -3.41 -0.19
C ILE A 121 -3.62 -2.87 -1.55
N VAL A 122 -2.33 -2.97 -1.86
CA VAL A 122 -1.80 -2.80 -3.22
C VAL A 122 -1.45 -4.18 -3.76
N ILE A 123 -2.14 -4.62 -4.82
CA ILE A 123 -1.87 -5.92 -5.47
C ILE A 123 -1.13 -5.66 -6.78
N THR A 124 0.14 -6.03 -6.84
CA THR A 124 0.93 -6.05 -8.09
C THR A 124 0.72 -7.39 -8.81
N ILE A 125 0.29 -7.34 -10.07
CA ILE A 125 0.08 -8.52 -10.91
C ILE A 125 1.34 -8.78 -11.74
N GLU A 126 1.93 -9.96 -11.59
CA GLU A 126 3.23 -10.31 -12.17
C GLU A 126 3.18 -10.70 -13.66
N ASN A 127 2.03 -11.12 -14.16
CA ASN A 127 1.85 -11.60 -15.55
C ASN A 127 0.99 -10.63 -16.37
N ASP A 128 0.80 -10.96 -17.65
CA ASP A 128 -0.01 -10.20 -18.62
C ASP A 128 -1.53 -10.28 -18.39
N THR A 129 -1.99 -10.58 -17.18
CA THR A 129 -3.43 -10.57 -16.88
C THR A 129 -3.98 -9.16 -17.03
N PRO A 130 -5.00 -8.94 -17.88
CA PRO A 130 -5.63 -7.65 -18.01
C PRO A 130 -6.21 -7.16 -16.69
N ILE A 131 -5.99 -5.90 -16.36
CA ILE A 131 -6.43 -5.29 -15.10
C ILE A 131 -7.95 -5.44 -14.90
N GLU A 132 -8.75 -5.32 -15.96
CA GLU A 132 -10.20 -5.52 -15.92
C GLU A 132 -10.61 -6.94 -15.50
N LYS A 133 -9.81 -7.95 -15.88
CA LYS A 133 -10.05 -9.33 -15.45
C LYS A 133 -9.71 -9.54 -13.98
N ALA A 134 -8.59 -8.99 -13.53
CA ALA A 134 -8.22 -8.99 -12.12
C ALA A 134 -9.29 -8.32 -11.27
N LYS A 135 -9.81 -7.18 -11.72
CA LYS A 135 -10.90 -6.43 -11.11
C LYS A 135 -12.19 -7.25 -10.95
N GLN A 136 -12.53 -8.08 -11.94
CA GLN A 136 -13.70 -9.00 -11.85
C GLN A 136 -13.51 -10.03 -10.73
N TRP A 137 -12.32 -10.63 -10.60
CA TRP A 137 -12.01 -11.58 -9.54
C TRP A 137 -12.02 -10.94 -8.16
N ILE A 138 -11.44 -9.75 -8.04
CA ILE A 138 -11.44 -9.00 -6.79
C ILE A 138 -12.88 -8.66 -6.37
N ASN A 139 -13.70 -8.19 -7.30
CA ASN A 139 -15.11 -7.92 -7.03
C ASN A 139 -15.88 -9.17 -6.58
N GLY A 140 -15.57 -10.33 -7.17
CA GLY A 140 -16.13 -11.62 -6.75
C GLY A 140 -15.78 -11.93 -5.31
N THR A 141 -14.51 -11.84 -4.95
CA THR A 141 -14.01 -12.11 -3.59
C THR A 141 -14.58 -11.12 -2.57
N LEU A 142 -14.55 -9.83 -2.88
CA LEU A 142 -15.10 -8.79 -2.00
C LEU A 142 -16.61 -8.91 -1.79
N ASN A 143 -17.35 -9.41 -2.79
CA ASN A 143 -18.78 -9.70 -2.64
C ASN A 143 -19.06 -10.79 -1.62
N VAL A 144 -18.18 -11.75 -1.47
CA VAL A 144 -18.27 -12.81 -0.43
C VAL A 144 -17.91 -12.23 0.95
N LEU A 145 -16.95 -11.31 1.00
CA LEU A 145 -16.41 -10.71 2.23
C LEU A 145 -17.21 -9.49 2.72
N LYS A 146 -18.29 -9.10 2.05
CA LYS A 146 -19.02 -7.81 2.16
C LYS A 146 -19.35 -7.31 3.58
N ASN A 147 -19.55 -8.19 4.53
CA ASN A 147 -20.05 -7.79 5.85
C ASN A 147 -18.94 -7.48 6.87
N GLU A 148 -17.68 -7.71 6.51
CA GLU A 148 -16.59 -7.64 7.49
C GLU A 148 -15.66 -6.43 7.26
N TYR A 149 -15.74 -5.77 6.09
CA TYR A 149 -14.68 -4.86 5.65
C TYR A 149 -15.19 -3.55 5.05
N ASP A 150 -15.88 -2.78 5.87
CA ASP A 150 -16.40 -1.45 5.48
C ASP A 150 -15.22 -0.47 5.25
N GLY A 151 -15.04 0.01 4.03
CA GLY A 151 -14.05 1.02 3.68
C GLY A 151 -12.66 0.48 3.30
N PHE A 152 -12.53 -0.81 3.02
CA PHE A 152 -11.28 -1.38 2.55
C PHE A 152 -10.93 -0.89 1.14
N ILE A 153 -9.68 -0.50 0.95
CA ILE A 153 -9.19 0.06 -0.31
C ILE A 153 -8.35 -0.97 -1.04
N VAL A 154 -8.63 -1.16 -2.32
CA VAL A 154 -7.84 -2.02 -3.20
C VAL A 154 -7.25 -1.18 -4.33
N VAL A 155 -5.94 -1.25 -4.47
CA VAL A 155 -5.20 -0.72 -5.61
C VAL A 155 -4.63 -1.89 -6.38
N ILE A 156 -4.86 -1.93 -7.69
CA ILE A 156 -4.28 -2.93 -8.59
C ILE A 156 -3.21 -2.26 -9.42
N GLU A 157 -2.03 -2.85 -9.46
CA GLU A 157 -0.95 -2.52 -10.38
C GLU A 157 -0.78 -3.69 -11.36
N ASP A 158 -0.86 -3.44 -12.68
CA ASP A 158 -0.53 -4.46 -13.68
C ASP A 158 1.00 -4.49 -13.94
N ASN A 159 1.45 -5.49 -14.69
CA ASN A 159 2.88 -5.64 -15.04
C ASN A 159 3.41 -4.57 -16.01
N LYS A 160 2.57 -3.65 -16.45
CA LYS A 160 2.93 -2.50 -17.30
C LYS A 160 2.98 -1.19 -16.52
N GLY A 161 2.68 -1.23 -15.21
CA GLY A 161 2.62 -0.06 -14.34
C GLY A 161 1.34 0.76 -14.49
N ASN A 162 0.26 0.18 -15.02
CA ASN A 162 -1.06 0.80 -14.95
C ASN A 162 -1.70 0.51 -13.61
N TYR A 163 -2.44 1.48 -13.08
CA TYR A 163 -3.10 1.40 -11.79
C TYR A 163 -4.61 1.57 -11.90
N GLU A 164 -5.34 0.80 -11.12
CA GLU A 164 -6.77 0.95 -10.87
C GLU A 164 -7.03 0.94 -9.37
N THR A 165 -7.85 1.86 -8.89
CA THR A 165 -8.19 2.00 -7.47
C THR A 165 -9.69 1.89 -7.27
N TYR A 166 -10.11 1.16 -6.25
CA TYR A 166 -11.51 1.11 -5.84
C TYR A 166 -11.67 0.76 -4.36
N SER A 167 -12.76 1.22 -3.75
CA SER A 167 -13.09 0.91 -2.37
C SER A 167 -14.30 -0.02 -2.29
N VAL A 168 -14.33 -0.84 -1.25
CA VAL A 168 -15.40 -1.84 -1.05
C VAL A 168 -16.68 -1.20 -0.55
N ASN A 169 -16.61 -0.05 0.10
CA ASN A 169 -17.76 0.70 0.60
C ASN A 169 -17.47 2.20 0.68
N LYS A 170 -18.46 3.01 0.33
CA LYS A 170 -18.38 4.47 0.18
C LYS A 170 -18.13 5.28 1.47
N LYS A 171 -17.98 4.66 2.63
CA LYS A 171 -17.87 5.38 3.90
C LYS A 171 -16.45 5.88 4.25
N ARG A 172 -15.40 5.39 3.59
CA ARG A 172 -14.02 5.88 3.76
C ARG A 172 -13.42 6.25 2.41
N LEU A 173 -13.88 7.35 1.84
CA LEU A 173 -13.39 7.89 0.56
C LEU A 173 -12.02 8.59 0.69
N SER A 174 -11.45 8.73 1.90
CA SER A 174 -10.32 9.64 2.13
C SER A 174 -9.05 9.27 1.35
N LEU A 175 -8.66 8.01 1.26
CA LEU A 175 -7.46 7.63 0.52
C LEU A 175 -7.72 7.66 -1.00
N GLU A 176 -8.83 7.11 -1.47
CA GLU A 176 -9.20 7.14 -2.88
C GLU A 176 -9.37 8.58 -3.39
N GLU A 177 -10.05 9.44 -2.62
CA GLU A 177 -10.16 10.87 -2.94
C GLU A 177 -8.81 11.57 -2.90
N SER A 178 -7.95 11.26 -1.93
CA SER A 178 -6.63 11.86 -1.81
C SER A 178 -5.69 11.42 -2.94
N LEU A 179 -5.71 10.14 -3.34
CA LEU A 179 -4.96 9.62 -4.48
C LEU A 179 -5.46 10.23 -5.80
N PHE A 180 -6.78 10.34 -5.96
CA PHE A 180 -7.40 10.96 -7.12
C PHE A 180 -7.07 12.45 -7.23
N LEU A 181 -7.06 13.17 -6.10
CA LEU A 181 -6.67 14.59 -6.04
C LEU A 181 -5.18 14.78 -6.28
N ALA A 182 -4.34 13.85 -5.80
CA ALA A 182 -2.91 13.88 -6.07
C ALA A 182 -2.62 13.74 -7.56
N THR A 183 -3.21 12.76 -8.23
CA THR A 183 -3.06 12.57 -9.69
C THR A 183 -3.59 13.74 -10.51
N ARG A 184 -4.65 14.42 -10.07
CA ARG A 184 -5.15 15.64 -10.74
C ARG A 184 -4.27 16.87 -10.56
N ARG A 185 -3.60 17.02 -9.42
CA ARG A 185 -2.72 18.18 -9.16
C ARG A 185 -1.48 18.22 -10.04
N LEU A 186 -1.14 17.13 -10.70
CA LEU A 186 0.09 16.96 -11.48
C LEU A 186 -0.16 16.71 -12.96
N SER A 187 -1.35 16.97 -13.46
CA SER A 187 -1.50 17.33 -14.86
C SER A 187 -0.52 18.47 -15.12
N PRO A 188 0.41 18.34 -16.09
CA PRO A 188 1.40 19.38 -16.31
C PRO A 188 0.68 20.72 -16.45
N PRO A 189 1.20 21.81 -15.85
CA PRO A 189 0.61 23.11 -16.05
C PRO A 189 0.55 23.33 -17.55
N ASP A 190 -0.63 23.72 -18.03
CA ASP A 190 -0.82 24.11 -19.42
C ASP A 190 0.36 24.99 -19.84
N VAL A 191 1.28 24.43 -20.64
CA VAL A 191 2.33 25.21 -21.32
C VAL A 191 1.63 25.98 -22.44
N LYS A 192 0.76 26.89 -22.04
CA LYS A 192 0.23 27.93 -22.90
C LYS A 192 0.78 29.24 -22.40
N ASN A 193 1.68 29.77 -23.25
CA ASN A 193 2.15 31.15 -23.28
C ASN A 193 3.20 31.53 -22.23
N ILE A 194 4.43 31.35 -22.64
CA ILE A 194 5.49 32.34 -22.36
C ILE A 194 5.67 33.13 -23.65
N PRO A 195 5.51 34.46 -23.63
CA PRO A 195 5.69 35.35 -24.79
C PRO A 195 7.15 35.44 -25.25
#